data_fa2eef86a1296877aefb09f4db48e26c
#
_entry.id   fa2eef86a1296877aefb09f4db48e26c
#
_cell.length_a   1.000
_cell.length_b   1.000
_cell.length_c   1.000
_cell.angle_alpha   90.00
_cell.angle_beta   90.00
_cell.angle_gamma   90.00
#
_symmetry.space_group_name_H-M   'P 1'
#
loop_
_entity.id
_entity.type
_entity.pdbx_description
1 polymer ?
#
loop_
_entity_poly.entity_id
_entity_poly.type
_entity_poly.pdbx_seq_one_letter_code
_entity_poly.pdbx_strand_id
1 'polypeptide(L)'
;MTQLSTLNTQKIDLNFGLFNAENLFLLFDHSLPENFKSLSENQWQKLSSSVYENKSLQKCLQIADMIKKNNPDILMLCEVGGLESLNNFNALFLDSQYSVALIEGNSDRHIDVGFLIKKNHPFYFDFATNKNRPLHFLYPHENLSQKTGYPVKSNSQLFSRDCAELRLFTTNREQPFLVILLTHLKSRLDPERIDPGGTERRTAELRTAIDIYNELHKTLPNTPIIFAGDMNGFAGAPQTDPEFTCIYSETSLRDVLEVSQVSLDKRST
;
A
#
# COMPACT_ATOMS: atom_id res chain seq x y z
N MET A 1 -1.16 -42.17 28.35
CA MET A 1 0.02 -41.67 27.60
C MET A 1 -0.48 -40.86 26.44
N THR A 2 -0.53 -39.55 26.61
CA THR A 2 -1.00 -38.60 25.59
C THR A 2 0.20 -38.26 24.71
N GLN A 3 0.19 -38.73 23.48
CA GLN A 3 1.21 -38.29 22.49
C GLN A 3 0.98 -36.81 22.19
N LEU A 4 1.90 -35.98 22.66
CA LEU A 4 2.07 -34.65 22.15
C LEU A 4 2.49 -34.75 20.71
N SER A 5 1.56 -34.47 19.77
CA SER A 5 1.88 -34.24 18.37
C SER A 5 2.81 -33.02 18.31
N THR A 6 4.08 -33.25 18.01
CA THR A 6 5.00 -32.21 17.62
C THR A 6 4.43 -31.53 16.37
N LEU A 7 3.84 -30.36 16.55
CA LEU A 7 3.52 -29.46 15.45
C LEU A 7 4.83 -29.16 14.72
N ASN A 8 4.96 -29.75 13.54
CA ASN A 8 6.07 -29.46 12.64
C ASN A 8 5.83 -28.02 12.13
N THR A 9 6.31 -27.02 12.87
CA THR A 9 6.26 -25.61 12.48
C THR A 9 7.22 -25.44 11.32
N GLN A 10 6.69 -25.58 10.11
CA GLN A 10 7.46 -25.28 8.91
C GLN A 10 7.87 -23.80 8.96
N LYS A 11 9.16 -23.54 9.06
CA LYS A 11 9.69 -22.17 9.02
C LYS A 11 9.44 -21.63 7.60
N ILE A 12 8.77 -20.49 7.50
CA ILE A 12 8.54 -19.78 6.25
C ILE A 12 9.41 -18.53 6.29
N ASP A 13 10.38 -18.46 5.41
CA ASP A 13 11.20 -17.27 5.21
C ASP A 13 10.59 -16.47 4.05
N LEU A 14 10.31 -15.19 4.26
CA LEU A 14 9.68 -14.30 3.28
C LEU A 14 10.54 -13.05 3.08
N ASN A 15 10.75 -12.70 1.82
CA ASN A 15 11.39 -11.45 1.42
C ASN A 15 10.32 -10.42 1.04
N PHE A 16 10.30 -9.28 1.74
CA PHE A 16 9.36 -8.20 1.52
C PHE A 16 10.01 -7.02 0.82
N GLY A 17 9.27 -6.40 -0.10
CA GLY A 17 9.62 -5.11 -0.67
C GLY A 17 8.50 -4.09 -0.44
N LEU A 18 8.88 -2.83 -0.25
CA LEU A 18 7.97 -1.68 -0.26
C LEU A 18 8.50 -0.65 -1.25
N PHE A 19 7.65 -0.16 -2.13
CA PHE A 19 8.04 0.76 -3.18
C PHE A 19 6.90 1.71 -3.55
N ASN A 20 7.17 3.02 -3.59
CA ASN A 20 6.27 3.98 -4.21
C ASN A 20 6.59 4.03 -5.71
N ALA A 21 5.62 3.64 -6.54
CA ALA A 21 5.79 3.48 -7.98
C ALA A 21 5.64 4.79 -8.77
N GLU A 22 5.43 5.93 -8.09
CA GLU A 22 5.31 7.27 -8.70
C GLU A 22 4.34 7.31 -9.88
N ASN A 23 3.05 7.12 -9.64
CA ASN A 23 2.00 7.11 -10.66
C ASN A 23 2.21 6.02 -11.73
N LEU A 24 2.18 4.76 -11.33
CA LEU A 24 2.28 3.63 -12.24
C LEU A 24 0.95 3.41 -12.97
N PHE A 25 0.70 4.20 -14.00
CA PHE A 25 -0.38 3.98 -14.97
C PHE A 25 0.17 3.18 -16.15
N LEU A 26 -0.54 2.13 -16.53
CA LEU A 26 -0.27 1.30 -17.71
C LEU A 26 -1.63 0.88 -18.29
N LEU A 27 -2.20 1.76 -19.08
CA LEU A 27 -3.51 1.60 -19.71
C LEU A 27 -3.32 1.57 -21.22
N PHE A 28 -3.91 0.60 -21.88
CA PHE A 28 -3.71 0.40 -23.32
C PHE A 28 -5.04 0.16 -24.01
N ASP A 29 -5.26 0.84 -25.15
CA ASP A 29 -6.50 0.70 -25.93
C ASP A 29 -6.56 -0.64 -26.67
N HIS A 30 -5.41 -1.22 -26.99
CA HIS A 30 -5.27 -2.44 -27.78
C HIS A 30 -4.09 -3.30 -27.26
N SER A 31 -4.01 -4.51 -27.75
CA SER A 31 -2.87 -5.40 -27.52
C SER A 31 -1.57 -4.75 -27.99
N LEU A 32 -0.52 -4.90 -27.20
CA LEU A 32 0.78 -4.34 -27.51
C LEU A 32 1.46 -5.11 -28.65
N PRO A 33 2.28 -4.45 -29.48
CA PRO A 33 3.12 -5.13 -30.46
C PRO A 33 4.19 -5.99 -29.76
N GLU A 34 4.60 -7.09 -30.38
CA GLU A 34 5.61 -7.99 -29.79
C GLU A 34 6.93 -7.27 -29.43
N ASN A 35 7.31 -6.26 -30.21
CA ASN A 35 8.51 -5.48 -29.99
C ASN A 35 8.30 -4.24 -29.09
N PHE A 36 7.25 -4.20 -28.26
CA PHE A 36 6.89 -3.00 -27.47
C PHE A 36 8.06 -2.47 -26.61
N LYS A 37 8.96 -3.33 -26.15
CA LYS A 37 10.13 -2.94 -25.34
C LYS A 37 11.16 -2.10 -26.12
N SER A 38 11.07 -2.03 -27.45
CA SER A 38 11.95 -1.23 -28.30
C SER A 38 11.28 0.04 -28.84
N LEU A 39 10.06 0.35 -28.40
CA LEU A 39 9.35 1.55 -28.82
C LEU A 39 10.03 2.80 -28.26
N SER A 40 10.00 3.89 -29.03
CA SER A 40 10.32 5.20 -28.50
C SER A 40 9.25 5.63 -27.49
N GLU A 41 9.59 6.54 -26.58
CA GLU A 41 8.64 7.04 -25.58
C GLU A 41 7.37 7.62 -26.23
N ASN A 42 7.53 8.36 -27.31
CA ASN A 42 6.39 8.93 -28.05
C ASN A 42 5.47 7.85 -28.67
N GLN A 43 6.03 6.74 -29.15
CA GLN A 43 5.23 5.60 -29.63
C GLN A 43 4.55 4.88 -28.48
N TRP A 44 5.25 4.74 -27.34
CA TRP A 44 4.71 4.12 -26.13
C TRP A 44 3.49 4.86 -25.59
N GLN A 45 3.57 6.21 -25.44
CA GLN A 45 2.45 7.00 -24.97
C GLN A 45 1.24 6.97 -25.91
N LYS A 46 1.44 6.83 -27.22
CA LYS A 46 0.37 6.73 -28.22
C LYS A 46 -0.41 5.41 -28.20
N LEU A 47 -0.02 4.44 -27.38
CA LEU A 47 -0.75 3.18 -27.21
C LEU A 47 -1.99 3.31 -26.31
N SER A 48 -2.18 4.48 -25.71
CA SER A 48 -3.30 4.80 -24.82
C SER A 48 -3.95 6.12 -25.20
N SER A 49 -5.26 6.15 -25.17
CA SER A 49 -6.08 7.39 -25.24
C SER A 49 -6.49 7.90 -23.85
N SER A 50 -6.02 7.24 -22.78
CA SER A 50 -6.30 7.63 -21.40
C SER A 50 -5.82 9.06 -21.13
N VAL A 51 -6.55 9.78 -20.28
CA VAL A 51 -6.12 11.08 -19.72
C VAL A 51 -4.94 10.96 -18.77
N TYR A 52 -4.67 9.74 -18.28
CA TYR A 52 -3.51 9.43 -17.46
C TYR A 52 -2.39 8.94 -18.36
N GLU A 53 -1.29 9.67 -18.38
CA GLU A 53 -0.10 9.24 -19.12
C GLU A 53 0.44 7.94 -18.55
N ASN A 54 0.74 6.98 -19.43
CA ASN A 54 1.43 5.76 -19.02
C ASN A 54 2.80 6.09 -18.43
N LYS A 55 3.19 5.38 -17.38
CA LYS A 55 4.56 5.49 -16.87
C LYS A 55 5.54 5.19 -18.00
N SER A 56 6.61 5.99 -18.10
CA SER A 56 7.55 5.86 -19.21
C SER A 56 8.09 4.43 -19.34
N LEU A 57 8.25 3.95 -20.55
CA LEU A 57 8.73 2.59 -20.83
C LEU A 57 10.06 2.32 -20.16
N GLN A 58 10.99 3.29 -20.20
CA GLN A 58 12.29 3.17 -19.56
C GLN A 58 12.15 3.00 -18.04
N LYS A 59 11.28 3.75 -17.38
CA LYS A 59 11.02 3.61 -15.93
C LYS A 59 10.39 2.26 -15.60
N CYS A 60 9.46 1.78 -16.42
CA CYS A 60 8.88 0.44 -16.24
C CYS A 60 9.94 -0.66 -16.30
N LEU A 61 10.85 -0.59 -17.26
CA LEU A 61 11.97 -1.53 -17.37
C LEU A 61 12.91 -1.46 -16.14
N GLN A 62 13.26 -0.25 -15.69
CA GLN A 62 14.10 -0.08 -14.49
C GLN A 62 13.44 -0.63 -13.22
N ILE A 63 12.14 -0.38 -13.02
CA ILE A 63 11.39 -0.91 -11.89
C ILE A 63 11.35 -2.44 -11.96
N ALA A 64 11.08 -3.00 -13.14
CA ALA A 64 11.06 -4.44 -13.33
C ALA A 64 12.43 -5.09 -13.05
N ASP A 65 13.50 -4.49 -13.51
CA ASP A 65 14.87 -4.98 -13.23
C ASP A 65 15.20 -4.94 -11.73
N MET A 66 14.81 -3.88 -11.04
CA MET A 66 14.95 -3.77 -9.59
C MET A 66 14.16 -4.87 -8.87
N ILE A 67 12.91 -5.11 -9.27
CA ILE A 67 12.06 -6.16 -8.68
C ILE A 67 12.67 -7.55 -8.97
N LYS A 68 13.06 -7.83 -10.21
CA LYS A 68 13.68 -9.10 -10.57
C LYS A 68 14.99 -9.36 -9.82
N LYS A 69 15.80 -8.33 -9.61
CA LYS A 69 17.07 -8.42 -8.86
C LYS A 69 16.86 -8.73 -7.39
N ASN A 70 15.90 -8.06 -6.73
CA ASN A 70 15.60 -8.25 -5.31
C ASN A 70 14.69 -9.44 -5.06
N ASN A 71 13.93 -9.84 -6.08
CA ASN A 71 13.06 -11.01 -6.11
C ASN A 71 12.16 -11.17 -4.86
N PRO A 72 11.39 -10.14 -4.47
CA PRO A 72 10.57 -10.19 -3.27
C PRO A 72 9.46 -11.25 -3.41
N ASP A 73 9.12 -11.89 -2.29
CA ASP A 73 7.99 -12.81 -2.22
C ASP A 73 6.67 -12.04 -2.16
N ILE A 74 6.69 -10.90 -1.47
CA ILE A 74 5.59 -9.96 -1.39
C ILE A 74 6.15 -8.55 -1.61
N LEU A 75 5.64 -7.89 -2.65
CA LEU A 75 5.94 -6.49 -2.93
C LEU A 75 4.71 -5.65 -2.64
N MET A 76 4.87 -4.69 -1.76
CA MET A 76 3.89 -3.66 -1.40
C MET A 76 4.14 -2.43 -2.28
N LEU A 77 3.10 -1.93 -2.93
CA LEU A 77 3.19 -0.82 -3.88
C LEU A 77 2.25 0.30 -3.50
N CYS A 78 2.75 1.53 -3.55
CA CYS A 78 1.98 2.75 -3.51
C CYS A 78 2.00 3.43 -4.89
N GLU A 79 1.02 4.28 -5.17
CA GLU A 79 0.84 5.03 -6.42
C GLU A 79 0.71 4.15 -7.66
N VAL A 80 -0.13 3.13 -7.58
CA VAL A 80 -0.51 2.29 -8.70
C VAL A 80 -1.79 2.81 -9.33
N GLY A 81 -1.84 2.94 -10.64
CA GLY A 81 -2.99 3.40 -11.44
C GLY A 81 -4.08 2.33 -11.59
N GLY A 82 -4.54 1.76 -10.48
CA GLY A 82 -5.61 0.76 -10.44
C GLY A 82 -5.18 -0.67 -10.77
N LEU A 83 -6.16 -1.57 -10.70
CA LEU A 83 -5.95 -3.02 -10.88
C LEU A 83 -5.43 -3.36 -12.28
N GLU A 84 -5.94 -2.68 -13.31
CA GLU A 84 -5.53 -2.89 -14.70
C GLU A 84 -4.04 -2.56 -14.89
N SER A 85 -3.59 -1.42 -14.40
CA SER A 85 -2.19 -1.00 -14.51
C SER A 85 -1.25 -2.00 -13.83
N LEU A 86 -1.63 -2.53 -12.66
CA LEU A 86 -0.80 -3.49 -11.94
C LEU A 86 -0.77 -4.86 -12.64
N ASN A 87 -1.88 -5.31 -13.21
CA ASN A 87 -1.94 -6.51 -14.04
C ASN A 87 -1.08 -6.37 -15.29
N ASN A 88 -1.18 -5.23 -15.99
CA ASN A 88 -0.36 -4.94 -17.17
C ASN A 88 1.13 -4.90 -16.83
N PHE A 89 1.51 -4.25 -15.71
CA PHE A 89 2.89 -4.24 -15.26
C PHE A 89 3.42 -5.66 -15.00
N ASN A 90 2.65 -6.47 -14.26
CA ASN A 90 3.02 -7.84 -13.96
C ASN A 90 3.14 -8.71 -15.23
N ALA A 91 2.20 -8.59 -16.17
CA ALA A 91 2.22 -9.37 -17.40
C ALA A 91 3.35 -8.98 -18.35
N LEU A 92 3.54 -7.68 -18.57
CA LEU A 92 4.45 -7.16 -19.58
C LEU A 92 5.92 -7.14 -19.12
N PHE A 93 6.17 -6.93 -17.84
CA PHE A 93 7.51 -6.68 -17.33
C PHE A 93 8.01 -7.71 -16.32
N LEU A 94 7.08 -8.43 -15.65
CA LEU A 94 7.42 -9.45 -14.64
C LEU A 94 7.02 -10.87 -15.05
N ASP A 95 6.74 -11.08 -16.34
CA ASP A 95 6.45 -12.38 -16.92
C ASP A 95 5.30 -13.13 -16.18
N SER A 96 4.33 -12.39 -15.65
CA SER A 96 3.20 -12.89 -14.86
C SER A 96 3.61 -13.72 -13.63
N GLN A 97 4.77 -13.47 -13.05
CA GLN A 97 5.29 -14.28 -11.93
C GLN A 97 4.56 -14.01 -10.60
N TYR A 98 3.76 -12.95 -10.53
CA TYR A 98 3.06 -12.55 -9.32
C TYR A 98 1.54 -12.72 -9.48
N SER A 99 0.87 -12.96 -8.36
CA SER A 99 -0.55 -12.73 -8.19
C SER A 99 -0.74 -11.27 -7.77
N VAL A 100 -1.75 -10.62 -8.34
CA VAL A 100 -2.07 -9.22 -8.05
C VAL A 100 -3.19 -9.16 -7.04
N ALA A 101 -3.04 -8.33 -6.00
CA ALA A 101 -4.10 -8.01 -5.05
C ALA A 101 -4.21 -6.49 -4.91
N LEU A 102 -5.29 -5.92 -5.44
CA LEU A 102 -5.62 -4.50 -5.39
C LEU A 102 -7.13 -4.34 -5.51
N ILE A 103 -7.71 -3.50 -4.66
CA ILE A 103 -9.05 -2.95 -4.79
C ILE A 103 -8.89 -1.44 -4.89
N GLU A 104 -9.45 -0.84 -5.94
CA GLU A 104 -9.35 0.60 -6.17
C GLU A 104 -9.92 1.39 -5.00
N GLY A 105 -9.15 2.34 -4.51
CA GLY A 105 -9.44 3.16 -3.33
C GLY A 105 -10.28 4.40 -3.65
N ASN A 106 -10.14 5.43 -2.80
CA ASN A 106 -10.91 6.68 -2.91
C ASN A 106 -10.09 7.84 -3.51
N SER A 107 -9.00 7.53 -4.21
CA SER A 107 -8.10 8.56 -4.74
C SER A 107 -8.72 9.33 -5.89
N ASP A 108 -8.84 10.65 -5.76
CA ASP A 108 -9.23 11.53 -6.88
C ASP A 108 -8.18 11.54 -8.01
N ARG A 109 -6.96 11.11 -7.71
CA ARG A 109 -5.87 10.95 -8.68
C ARG A 109 -5.82 9.55 -9.29
N HIS A 110 -6.74 8.65 -8.90
CA HIS A 110 -6.77 7.24 -9.32
C HIS A 110 -5.44 6.50 -9.08
N ILE A 111 -4.79 6.80 -7.95
CA ILE A 111 -3.59 6.10 -7.50
C ILE A 111 -3.90 5.33 -6.22
N ASP A 112 -3.59 4.07 -6.25
CA ASP A 112 -3.98 3.10 -5.24
C ASP A 112 -2.76 2.45 -4.57
N VAL A 113 -3.05 1.64 -3.56
CA VAL A 113 -2.09 0.71 -2.95
C VAL A 113 -2.42 -0.71 -3.37
N GLY A 114 -1.40 -1.54 -3.56
CA GLY A 114 -1.60 -2.91 -3.99
C GLY A 114 -0.42 -3.81 -3.70
N PHE A 115 -0.63 -5.09 -3.90
CA PHE A 115 0.36 -6.12 -3.65
C PHE A 115 0.65 -6.92 -4.91
N LEU A 116 1.92 -7.27 -5.08
CA LEU A 116 2.36 -8.35 -5.94
C LEU A 116 2.85 -9.49 -5.05
N ILE A 117 2.17 -10.63 -5.09
CA ILE A 117 2.47 -11.82 -4.30
C ILE A 117 3.04 -12.86 -5.27
N LYS A 118 4.30 -13.26 -5.05
CA LYS A 118 4.98 -14.22 -5.91
C LYS A 118 4.21 -15.53 -5.96
N LYS A 119 4.03 -16.08 -7.16
CA LYS A 119 3.34 -17.38 -7.36
C LYS A 119 4.18 -18.54 -6.82
N ASN A 120 3.53 -19.66 -6.56
CA ASN A 120 4.14 -20.92 -6.09
C ASN A 120 4.65 -20.90 -4.64
N HIS A 121 4.07 -20.05 -3.78
CA HIS A 121 4.29 -20.13 -2.34
C HIS A 121 3.44 -21.20 -1.67
N PRO A 122 3.91 -21.78 -0.55
CA PRO A 122 3.16 -22.76 0.22
C PRO A 122 2.11 -22.10 1.15
N PHE A 123 1.53 -20.98 0.73
CA PHE A 123 0.51 -20.29 1.49
C PHE A 123 -0.61 -19.76 0.59
N TYR A 124 -1.75 -19.51 1.19
CA TYR A 124 -2.89 -18.83 0.57
C TYR A 124 -2.93 -17.39 1.10
N PHE A 125 -3.63 -16.51 0.39
CA PHE A 125 -3.88 -15.17 0.87
C PHE A 125 -5.33 -14.76 0.66
N ASP A 126 -5.83 -13.93 1.56
CA ASP A 126 -7.06 -13.15 1.41
C ASP A 126 -6.71 -11.67 1.42
N PHE A 127 -7.46 -10.90 0.66
CA PHE A 127 -7.25 -9.46 0.53
C PHE A 127 -8.56 -8.72 0.84
N ALA A 128 -8.47 -7.69 1.67
CA ALA A 128 -9.59 -6.86 2.08
C ALA A 128 -9.23 -5.37 1.98
N THR A 129 -10.27 -4.53 1.87
CA THR A 129 -10.17 -3.08 1.80
C THR A 129 -10.80 -2.44 3.03
N ASN A 130 -10.19 -1.39 3.55
CA ASN A 130 -10.72 -0.52 4.58
C ASN A 130 -11.10 0.87 4.05
N LYS A 131 -11.14 1.06 2.72
CA LYS A 131 -11.39 2.36 2.07
C LYS A 131 -12.68 3.04 2.52
N ASN A 132 -13.68 2.28 2.91
CA ASN A 132 -14.98 2.78 3.38
C ASN A 132 -15.03 2.98 4.91
N ARG A 133 -13.92 2.76 5.61
CA ARG A 133 -13.83 2.99 7.05
C ARG A 133 -13.91 4.48 7.34
N PRO A 134 -14.84 4.97 8.19
CA PRO A 134 -14.98 6.39 8.49
C PRO A 134 -13.78 6.86 9.32
N LEU A 135 -13.20 7.99 8.92
CA LEU A 135 -12.08 8.63 9.64
C LEU A 135 -12.55 9.48 10.84
N HIS A 136 -13.86 9.69 11.01
CA HIS A 136 -14.43 10.63 11.99
C HIS A 136 -13.83 12.03 11.89
N PHE A 137 -13.46 12.44 10.67
CA PHE A 137 -12.82 13.71 10.37
C PHE A 137 -13.56 14.42 9.23
N LEU A 138 -13.68 15.74 9.37
CA LEU A 138 -14.20 16.65 8.35
C LEU A 138 -13.43 17.96 8.43
N TYR A 139 -13.09 18.53 7.30
CA TYR A 139 -12.59 19.89 7.27
C TYR A 139 -13.64 20.89 7.76
N PRO A 140 -13.22 22.05 8.33
CA PRO A 140 -14.17 23.03 8.85
C PRO A 140 -15.24 23.51 7.85
N HIS A 141 -14.89 23.68 6.57
CA HIS A 141 -15.82 24.06 5.51
C HIS A 141 -16.85 22.96 5.20
N GLU A 142 -16.48 21.70 5.29
CA GLU A 142 -17.38 20.57 5.10
C GLU A 142 -18.37 20.43 6.26
N ASN A 143 -17.92 20.69 7.49
CA ASN A 143 -18.77 20.75 8.67
C ASN A 143 -19.85 21.85 8.57
N LEU A 144 -19.48 23.03 8.05
CA LEU A 144 -20.42 24.11 7.84
C LEU A 144 -21.50 23.75 6.83
N SER A 145 -21.10 23.09 5.75
CA SER A 145 -21.96 22.60 4.69
C SER A 145 -22.99 21.59 5.18
N GLN A 146 -22.58 20.63 6.00
CA GLN A 146 -23.52 19.70 6.64
C GLN A 146 -24.56 20.41 7.53
N LYS A 147 -24.16 21.46 8.24
CA LYS A 147 -25.08 22.24 9.08
C LYS A 147 -26.06 23.11 8.28
N THR A 148 -25.66 23.57 7.11
CA THR A 148 -26.48 24.48 6.26
C THR A 148 -27.33 23.71 5.25
N GLY A 149 -27.18 22.39 5.14
CA GLY A 149 -27.97 21.55 4.21
C GLY A 149 -27.51 21.64 2.75
N TYR A 150 -26.42 22.34 2.45
CA TYR A 150 -25.86 22.36 1.11
C TYR A 150 -24.96 21.11 0.93
N PRO A 151 -25.25 20.23 -0.04
CA PRO A 151 -24.45 19.04 -0.25
C PRO A 151 -23.06 19.43 -0.76
N VAL A 152 -22.04 19.25 0.05
CA VAL A 152 -20.64 19.23 -0.41
C VAL A 152 -20.27 17.77 -0.58
N LYS A 153 -19.75 17.44 -1.73
CA LYS A 153 -19.16 16.12 -1.99
C LYS A 153 -17.85 16.05 -1.21
N SER A 154 -17.92 15.54 0.01
CA SER A 154 -16.77 15.41 0.89
C SER A 154 -16.23 13.98 0.81
N ASN A 155 -14.95 13.86 0.51
CA ASN A 155 -14.19 12.61 0.63
C ASN A 155 -13.27 12.60 1.86
N SER A 156 -13.26 13.68 2.67
CA SER A 156 -12.38 13.77 3.85
C SER A 156 -12.75 12.79 4.95
N GLN A 157 -13.99 12.28 4.93
CA GLN A 157 -14.49 11.26 5.88
C GLN A 157 -13.92 9.87 5.67
N LEU A 158 -13.25 9.62 4.56
CA LEU A 158 -12.72 8.32 4.17
C LEU A 158 -11.23 8.43 3.87
N PHE A 159 -10.54 7.31 3.89
CA PHE A 159 -9.15 7.27 3.41
C PHE A 159 -9.02 7.92 2.03
N SER A 160 -7.98 8.71 1.83
CA SER A 160 -7.69 9.30 0.52
C SER A 160 -7.30 8.25 -0.53
N ARG A 161 -6.87 7.08 -0.07
CA ARG A 161 -6.62 5.87 -0.86
C ARG A 161 -7.28 4.69 -0.16
N ASP A 162 -6.49 3.88 0.54
CA ASP A 162 -6.95 2.75 1.34
C ASP A 162 -5.97 2.49 2.50
N CYS A 163 -6.41 1.72 3.49
CA CYS A 163 -5.59 0.92 4.37
C CYS A 163 -5.87 -0.54 4.01
N ALA A 164 -5.18 -1.02 2.99
CA ALA A 164 -5.40 -2.35 2.42
C ALA A 164 -4.85 -3.44 3.34
N GLU A 165 -5.58 -4.55 3.46
CA GLU A 165 -5.26 -5.64 4.36
C GLU A 165 -5.02 -6.92 3.60
N LEU A 166 -3.82 -7.50 3.74
CA LEU A 166 -3.44 -8.80 3.20
C LEU A 166 -3.24 -9.78 4.35
N ARG A 167 -3.95 -10.91 4.32
CA ARG A 167 -3.83 -12.00 5.30
C ARG A 167 -3.20 -13.21 4.65
N LEU A 168 -2.19 -13.80 5.26
CA LEU A 168 -1.51 -15.00 4.77
C LEU A 168 -1.82 -16.20 5.63
N PHE A 169 -2.15 -17.32 4.97
CA PHE A 169 -2.57 -18.56 5.62
C PHE A 169 -1.75 -19.75 5.09
N THR A 170 -1.46 -20.71 5.95
CA THR A 170 -0.84 -21.98 5.54
C THR A 170 -1.91 -23.03 5.18
N THR A 171 -2.41 -23.75 6.17
CA THR A 171 -3.37 -24.86 5.97
C THR A 171 -4.77 -24.51 6.44
N ASN A 172 -4.90 -23.65 7.43
CA ASN A 172 -6.18 -23.22 7.99
C ASN A 172 -6.43 -21.75 7.64
N ARG A 173 -7.52 -21.49 6.91
CA ARG A 173 -7.94 -20.13 6.52
C ARG A 173 -8.62 -19.34 7.63
N GLU A 174 -8.83 -19.93 8.79
CA GLU A 174 -9.43 -19.23 9.92
C GLU A 174 -8.39 -18.41 10.70
N GLN A 175 -7.12 -18.86 10.69
CA GLN A 175 -6.05 -18.18 11.42
C GLN A 175 -4.88 -17.84 10.50
N PRO A 176 -4.71 -16.57 10.15
CA PRO A 176 -3.55 -16.13 9.38
C PRO A 176 -2.28 -16.25 10.21
N PHE A 177 -1.17 -16.62 9.56
CA PHE A 177 0.13 -16.60 10.20
C PHE A 177 0.81 -15.23 10.10
N LEU A 178 0.31 -14.34 9.23
CA LEU A 178 0.77 -12.97 9.07
C LEU A 178 -0.36 -12.10 8.51
N VAL A 179 -0.47 -10.87 9.00
CA VAL A 179 -1.31 -9.81 8.41
C VAL A 179 -0.41 -8.65 8.00
N ILE A 180 -0.69 -8.06 6.84
CA ILE A 180 -0.01 -6.86 6.36
C ILE A 180 -1.06 -5.77 6.13
N LEU A 181 -0.90 -4.64 6.78
CA LEU A 181 -1.63 -3.40 6.52
C LEU A 181 -0.77 -2.50 5.65
N LEU A 182 -1.27 -2.14 4.47
CA LEU A 182 -0.59 -1.27 3.53
C LEU A 182 -1.41 0.01 3.35
N THR A 183 -0.78 1.15 3.58
CA THR A 183 -1.42 2.45 3.43
C THR A 183 -0.58 3.41 2.60
N HIS A 184 -1.22 4.43 2.04
CA HIS A 184 -0.58 5.60 1.48
C HIS A 184 -1.33 6.82 2.01
N LEU A 185 -0.81 7.43 3.06
CA LEU A 185 -1.47 8.52 3.77
C LEU A 185 -1.47 9.82 2.95
N LYS A 186 -2.32 10.75 3.35
CA LYS A 186 -2.44 12.08 2.72
C LYS A 186 -1.08 12.76 2.58
N SER A 187 -0.78 13.17 1.35
CA SER A 187 0.48 13.86 1.05
C SER A 187 0.54 15.25 1.68
N ARG A 188 1.75 15.80 1.77
CA ARG A 188 1.99 17.18 2.26
C ARG A 188 1.47 18.26 1.30
N LEU A 189 1.08 17.89 0.08
CA LEU A 189 0.54 18.84 -0.91
C LEU A 189 -0.86 19.30 -0.50
N ASP A 190 -1.04 20.61 -0.45
CA ASP A 190 -2.28 21.30 -0.13
C ASP A 190 -2.52 22.44 -1.12
N PRO A 191 -2.91 22.12 -2.38
CA PRO A 191 -3.12 23.16 -3.42
C PRO A 191 -4.27 24.10 -3.07
N GLU A 192 -5.24 23.63 -2.29
CA GLU A 192 -6.41 24.41 -1.88
C GLU A 192 -6.17 25.27 -0.62
N ARG A 193 -5.02 25.11 0.04
CA ARG A 193 -4.64 25.81 1.28
C ARG A 193 -5.64 25.63 2.43
N ILE A 194 -6.19 24.42 2.54
CA ILE A 194 -7.19 24.05 3.56
C ILE A 194 -6.52 23.33 4.74
N ASP A 195 -5.51 22.52 4.45
CA ASP A 195 -4.80 21.67 5.41
C ASP A 195 -3.29 21.81 5.17
N PRO A 196 -2.64 22.85 5.74
CA PRO A 196 -1.23 23.11 5.52
C PRO A 196 -0.35 21.90 5.82
N GLY A 197 0.32 21.40 4.77
CA GLY A 197 1.13 20.19 4.85
C GLY A 197 0.33 18.89 4.96
N GLY A 198 -0.98 18.91 4.75
CA GLY A 198 -1.87 17.73 4.78
C GLY A 198 -1.94 17.04 6.14
N THR A 199 -1.59 17.75 7.22
CA THR A 199 -1.35 17.15 8.54
C THR A 199 -2.62 16.68 9.21
N GLU A 200 -3.72 17.46 9.12
CA GLU A 200 -4.96 17.13 9.80
C GLU A 200 -5.58 15.82 9.25
N ARG A 201 -5.71 15.75 7.93
CA ARG A 201 -6.26 14.54 7.28
C ARG A 201 -5.31 13.35 7.42
N ARG A 202 -3.99 13.55 7.26
CA ARG A 202 -3.00 12.47 7.46
C ARG A 202 -3.07 11.91 8.88
N THR A 203 -3.23 12.77 9.89
CA THR A 203 -3.43 12.35 11.29
C THR A 203 -4.70 11.53 11.45
N ALA A 204 -5.81 11.93 10.84
CA ALA A 204 -7.07 11.19 10.90
C ALA A 204 -6.97 9.82 10.21
N GLU A 205 -6.35 9.74 9.04
CA GLU A 205 -6.08 8.49 8.34
C GLU A 205 -5.20 7.55 9.18
N LEU A 206 -4.12 8.09 9.77
CA LEU A 206 -3.23 7.31 10.62
C LEU A 206 -3.95 6.78 11.88
N ARG A 207 -4.74 7.62 12.56
CA ARG A 207 -5.52 7.19 13.72
C ARG A 207 -6.45 6.04 13.39
N THR A 208 -7.17 6.15 12.28
CA THR A 208 -8.05 5.07 11.81
C THR A 208 -7.27 3.80 11.47
N ALA A 209 -6.08 3.92 10.86
CA ALA A 209 -5.22 2.76 10.59
C ALA A 209 -4.72 2.09 11.89
N ILE A 210 -4.43 2.88 12.93
CA ILE A 210 -4.08 2.37 14.27
C ILE A 210 -5.28 1.66 14.92
N ASP A 211 -6.49 2.19 14.75
CA ASP A 211 -7.70 1.51 15.25
C ASP A 211 -7.89 0.15 14.57
N ILE A 212 -7.69 0.09 13.23
CA ILE A 212 -7.72 -1.18 12.48
C ILE A 212 -6.64 -2.15 13.01
N TYR A 213 -5.41 -1.67 13.22
CA TYR A 213 -4.34 -2.46 13.80
C TYR A 213 -4.74 -3.02 15.19
N ASN A 214 -5.26 -2.19 16.08
CA ASN A 214 -5.63 -2.57 17.43
C ASN A 214 -6.79 -3.60 17.46
N GLU A 215 -7.77 -3.44 16.55
CA GLU A 215 -8.85 -4.42 16.37
C GLU A 215 -8.30 -5.78 15.91
N LEU A 216 -7.40 -5.77 14.93
CA LEU A 216 -6.74 -6.98 14.44
C LEU A 216 -5.88 -7.64 15.54
N HIS A 217 -5.08 -6.85 16.24
CA HIS A 217 -4.24 -7.35 17.32
C HIS A 217 -5.07 -7.96 18.47
N LYS A 218 -6.24 -7.39 18.76
CA LYS A 218 -7.18 -7.93 19.75
C LYS A 218 -7.83 -9.23 19.28
N THR A 219 -8.20 -9.34 18.01
CA THR A 219 -8.88 -10.53 17.46
C THR A 219 -7.91 -11.63 17.05
N LEU A 220 -6.67 -11.29 16.76
CA LEU A 220 -5.59 -12.18 16.31
C LEU A 220 -4.33 -11.98 17.16
N PRO A 221 -4.39 -12.21 18.50
CA PRO A 221 -3.34 -11.80 19.45
C PRO A 221 -1.98 -12.47 19.21
N ASN A 222 -1.97 -13.62 18.54
CA ASN A 222 -0.75 -14.39 18.26
C ASN A 222 -0.27 -14.25 16.80
N THR A 223 -0.93 -13.43 16.00
CA THR A 223 -0.56 -13.22 14.59
C THR A 223 0.29 -11.95 14.47
N PRO A 224 1.50 -12.04 13.92
CA PRO A 224 2.30 -10.87 13.60
C PRO A 224 1.55 -9.95 12.60
N ILE A 225 1.70 -8.65 12.81
CA ILE A 225 1.11 -7.64 11.93
C ILE A 225 2.24 -6.72 11.44
N ILE A 226 2.36 -6.57 10.13
CA ILE A 226 3.21 -5.57 9.48
C ILE A 226 2.33 -4.38 9.14
N PHE A 227 2.71 -3.18 9.58
CA PHE A 227 2.12 -1.92 9.14
C PHE A 227 3.13 -1.20 8.27
N ALA A 228 2.81 -0.99 7.01
CA ALA A 228 3.73 -0.48 6.00
C ALA A 228 3.02 0.50 5.06
N GLY A 229 3.79 1.30 4.33
CA GLY A 229 3.27 2.20 3.32
C GLY A 229 4.08 3.47 3.16
N ASP A 230 3.56 4.38 2.32
CA ASP A 230 4.07 5.73 2.22
C ASP A 230 3.34 6.62 3.24
N MET A 231 4.03 6.94 4.32
CA MET A 231 3.48 7.74 5.42
C MET A 231 3.39 9.23 5.09
N ASN A 232 4.06 9.70 4.02
CA ASN A 232 4.16 11.11 3.65
C ASN A 232 4.66 12.01 4.80
N GLY A 233 5.49 11.45 5.69
CA GLY A 233 6.12 12.10 6.83
C GLY A 233 7.18 11.22 7.47
N PHE A 234 7.90 11.78 8.43
CA PHE A 234 8.92 11.06 9.16
C PHE A 234 8.28 10.23 10.27
N ALA A 235 8.10 8.93 10.02
CA ALA A 235 7.43 8.02 10.94
C ALA A 235 8.40 7.24 11.87
N GLY A 236 9.71 7.42 11.73
CA GLY A 236 10.73 6.71 12.52
C GLY A 236 11.96 7.56 12.82
N ALA A 237 12.86 7.01 13.66
CA ALA A 237 14.12 7.66 14.02
C ALA A 237 15.04 7.86 12.79
N PRO A 238 15.87 8.92 12.75
CA PRO A 238 16.20 9.84 13.83
C PRO A 238 15.19 10.97 14.05
N GLN A 239 14.26 11.19 13.14
CA GLN A 239 13.25 12.26 13.24
C GLN A 239 11.87 11.63 13.10
N THR A 240 11.02 11.86 14.08
CA THR A 240 9.60 11.45 14.04
C THR A 240 8.73 12.69 14.11
N ASP A 241 7.88 12.89 13.10
CA ASP A 241 6.92 13.97 13.13
C ASP A 241 5.87 13.69 14.22
N PRO A 242 5.35 14.74 14.89
CA PRO A 242 4.46 14.59 16.06
C PRO A 242 3.25 13.68 15.83
N GLU A 243 2.67 13.73 14.64
CA GLU A 243 1.50 12.91 14.29
C GLU A 243 1.78 11.39 14.30
N PHE A 244 3.04 10.96 14.12
CA PHE A 244 3.41 9.54 14.09
C PHE A 244 3.78 8.96 15.44
N THR A 245 3.91 9.78 16.48
CA THR A 245 4.26 9.29 17.84
C THR A 245 3.26 8.28 18.37
N CYS A 246 1.99 8.35 17.96
CA CYS A 246 0.93 7.43 18.34
C CYS A 246 1.18 5.99 17.86
N ILE A 247 1.92 5.78 16.78
CA ILE A 247 2.31 4.43 16.34
C ILE A 247 3.02 3.69 17.46
N TYR A 248 3.95 4.37 18.15
CA TYR A 248 4.80 3.74 19.17
C TYR A 248 4.23 3.82 20.59
N SER A 249 3.37 4.82 20.87
CA SER A 249 2.76 4.99 22.20
C SER A 249 1.45 4.23 22.38
N GLU A 250 0.74 3.90 21.30
CA GLU A 250 -0.61 3.31 21.37
C GLU A 250 -0.68 1.91 20.74
N THR A 251 0.45 1.39 20.23
CA THR A 251 0.55 0.06 19.64
C THR A 251 1.79 -0.69 20.13
N SER A 252 1.90 -1.97 19.78
CA SER A 252 3.13 -2.75 19.99
C SER A 252 4.05 -2.74 18.76
N LEU A 253 3.76 -1.92 17.76
CA LEU A 253 4.58 -1.79 16.56
C LEU A 253 5.98 -1.22 16.88
N ARG A 254 6.97 -1.68 16.14
CA ARG A 254 8.35 -1.22 16.24
C ARG A 254 8.89 -0.96 14.84
N ASP A 255 9.73 0.06 14.71
CA ASP A 255 10.42 0.35 13.46
C ASP A 255 11.34 -0.83 13.09
N VAL A 256 11.14 -1.38 11.89
CA VAL A 256 11.93 -2.51 11.38
C VAL A 256 13.41 -2.18 11.25
N LEU A 257 13.77 -0.94 10.94
CA LEU A 257 15.16 -0.50 10.83
C LEU A 257 15.82 -0.42 12.21
N GLU A 258 15.05 -0.08 13.25
CA GLU A 258 15.52 -0.11 14.62
C GLU A 258 15.70 -1.56 15.11
N VAL A 259 14.70 -2.41 14.90
CA VAL A 259 14.77 -3.84 15.27
C VAL A 259 15.93 -4.54 14.57
N SER A 260 16.20 -4.18 13.31
CA SER A 260 17.32 -4.71 12.51
C SER A 260 18.66 -4.04 12.82
N GLN A 261 18.70 -3.11 13.77
CA GLN A 261 19.91 -2.39 14.21
C GLN A 261 20.62 -1.64 13.06
N VAL A 262 19.85 -1.17 12.08
CA VAL A 262 20.39 -0.31 11.03
C VAL A 262 20.82 1.01 11.66
N SER A 263 22.05 1.44 11.39
CA SER A 263 22.59 2.70 11.93
C SER A 263 21.83 3.91 11.42
N LEU A 264 21.66 4.96 12.24
CA LEU A 264 20.84 6.12 11.94
C LEU A 264 21.25 6.85 10.64
N ASP A 265 22.54 6.88 10.34
CA ASP A 265 23.09 7.48 9.11
C ASP A 265 22.72 6.71 7.83
N LYS A 266 22.24 5.49 7.96
CA LYS A 266 21.79 4.63 6.85
C LYS A 266 20.27 4.54 6.74
N ARG A 267 19.53 5.16 7.65
CA ARG A 267 18.08 5.25 7.58
C ARG A 267 17.72 6.46 6.73
N SER A 268 17.54 6.25 5.42
CA SER A 268 16.97 7.29 4.55
C SER A 268 15.47 7.40 4.81
N THR A 269 15.03 8.60 4.99
CA THR A 269 13.61 8.96 5.09
C THR A 269 13.14 9.59 3.80
#